data_bc37ca8161bf2eab435fa21d1ac867f2
#
_entry.id   bc37ca8161bf2eab435fa21d1ac867f2
#
_cell.length_a   1.000
_cell.length_b   1.000
_cell.length_c   1.000
_cell.angle_alpha   90.00
_cell.angle_beta   90.00
_cell.angle_gamma   90.00
#
_symmetry.space_group_name_H-M   'P 1'
#
loop_
_entity.id
_entity.type
_entity.pdbx_description
1 polymer ?
#
loop_
_entity_poly.entity_id
_entity_poly.type
_entity_poly.pdbx_seq_one_letter_code
_entity_poly.pdbx_strand_id
1 'polypeptide(L)'
;MPLDRIDALVSQKSALWKFWNSLWILVVGIGFGVLSVLGWLWAGAKARSTKVWCSVAVWTLVTAVFIFSLRKSGQNKDSVWNTISSILFIVSWFGSLIHASIMRNSVLRGVAAREEQAAQLRAQYGMTPQTQQTQGDWS
;
A
#
# COMPACT_ATOMS: atom_id res chain seq x y z
N MET A 1 21.18 -0.39 -6.17
CA MET A 1 21.20 0.95 -5.56
C MET A 1 21.40 0.78 -4.06
N PRO A 2 22.36 1.44 -3.41
CA PRO A 2 22.56 1.32 -1.96
C PRO A 2 21.35 1.86 -1.20
N LEU A 3 20.93 1.14 -0.16
CA LEU A 3 19.75 1.46 0.66
C LEU A 3 19.85 2.85 1.30
N ASP A 4 21.03 3.24 1.71
CA ASP A 4 21.32 4.53 2.35
C ASP A 4 20.96 5.73 1.46
N ARG A 5 21.16 5.60 0.16
CA ARG A 5 20.79 6.64 -0.81
C ARG A 5 19.27 6.79 -0.94
N ILE A 6 18.53 5.67 -0.94
CA ILE A 6 17.07 5.69 -1.02
C ILE A 6 16.47 6.30 0.26
N ASP A 7 17.04 5.99 1.43
CA ASP A 7 16.62 6.55 2.70
C ASP A 7 16.85 8.07 2.76
N ALA A 8 17.98 8.54 2.24
CA ALA A 8 18.27 9.97 2.10
C ALA A 8 17.24 10.65 1.17
N LEU A 9 16.88 10.03 0.05
CA LEU A 9 15.84 10.55 -0.84
C LEU A 9 14.47 10.64 -0.16
N VAL A 10 14.05 9.60 0.57
CA VAL A 10 12.77 9.59 1.31
C VAL A 10 12.79 10.64 2.41
N SER A 11 13.92 10.85 3.10
CA SER A 11 14.02 11.89 4.16
C SER A 11 13.83 13.30 3.62
N GLN A 12 14.33 13.57 2.43
CA GLN A 12 14.22 14.87 1.75
C GLN A 12 12.82 15.17 1.19
N LYS A 13 11.98 14.14 1.00
CA LYS A 13 10.61 14.33 0.51
C LYS A 13 9.75 15.05 1.54
N SER A 14 8.86 15.94 1.05
CA SER A 14 7.94 16.72 1.88
C SER A 14 7.00 15.82 2.71
N ALA A 15 6.53 16.36 3.84
CA ALA A 15 5.53 15.67 4.66
C ALA A 15 4.26 15.35 3.86
N LEU A 16 3.83 16.26 2.97
CA LEU A 16 2.69 16.08 2.09
C LEU A 16 2.89 14.92 1.12
N TRP A 17 4.07 14.78 0.52
CA TRP A 17 4.39 13.63 -0.33
C TRP A 17 4.30 12.31 0.43
N LYS A 18 4.86 12.27 1.66
CA LYS A 18 4.79 11.08 2.53
C LYS A 18 3.35 10.75 2.91
N PHE A 19 2.52 11.75 3.19
CA PHE A 19 1.10 11.61 3.50
C PHE A 19 0.34 11.00 2.31
N TRP A 20 0.42 11.59 1.12
CA TRP A 20 -0.25 11.09 -0.08
C TRP A 20 0.16 9.67 -0.44
N ASN A 21 1.44 9.33 -0.26
CA ASN A 21 1.93 7.98 -0.51
C ASN A 21 1.63 6.98 0.61
N SER A 22 1.06 7.43 1.73
CA SER A 22 0.60 6.60 2.85
C SER A 22 -0.92 6.44 2.90
N LEU A 23 -1.69 7.09 2.03
CA LEU A 23 -3.17 7.04 2.02
C LEU A 23 -3.73 5.62 1.86
N TRP A 24 -2.99 4.71 1.24
CA TRP A 24 -3.38 3.31 1.14
C TRP A 24 -3.61 2.65 2.50
N ILE A 25 -2.95 3.14 3.57
CA ILE A 25 -3.15 2.66 4.95
C ILE A 25 -4.57 3.01 5.42
N LEU A 26 -5.10 4.19 5.05
CA LEU A 26 -6.48 4.56 5.34
C LEU A 26 -7.46 3.62 4.64
N VAL A 27 -7.18 3.24 3.39
CA VAL A 27 -8.01 2.26 2.66
C VAL A 27 -7.99 0.91 3.36
N VAL A 28 -6.82 0.48 3.85
CA VAL A 28 -6.70 -0.75 4.65
C VAL A 28 -7.52 -0.64 5.94
N GLY A 29 -7.46 0.52 6.63
CA GLY A 29 -8.17 0.75 7.89
C GLY A 29 -9.69 0.80 7.73
N ILE A 30 -10.18 1.58 6.76
CA ILE A 30 -11.62 1.73 6.48
C ILE A 30 -12.20 0.45 5.86
N GLY A 31 -11.35 -0.35 5.20
CA GLY A 31 -11.77 -1.56 4.47
C GLY A 31 -12.26 -2.73 5.32
N PHE A 32 -12.24 -2.62 6.67
CA PHE A 32 -12.75 -3.62 7.60
C PHE A 32 -12.42 -5.08 7.23
N GLY A 33 -11.17 -5.33 6.89
CA GLY A 33 -10.66 -6.67 6.54
C GLY A 33 -10.91 -7.09 5.08
N VAL A 34 -12.11 -6.95 4.54
CA VAL A 34 -12.44 -7.41 3.17
C VAL A 34 -11.87 -6.44 2.11
N LEU A 35 -12.13 -5.14 2.24
CA LEU A 35 -11.64 -4.13 1.32
C LEU A 35 -10.16 -3.77 1.57
N SER A 36 -9.58 -4.23 2.68
CA SER A 36 -8.16 -4.00 2.97
C SER A 36 -7.24 -4.55 1.87
N VAL A 37 -7.66 -5.61 1.18
CA VAL A 37 -6.95 -6.18 0.02
C VAL A 37 -6.75 -5.13 -1.08
N LEU A 38 -7.73 -4.25 -1.30
CA LEU A 38 -7.60 -3.17 -2.30
C LEU A 38 -6.48 -2.18 -1.92
N GLY A 39 -6.37 -1.84 -0.64
CA GLY A 39 -5.27 -1.01 -0.12
C GLY A 39 -3.91 -1.67 -0.34
N TRP A 40 -3.81 -2.97 -0.09
CA TRP A 40 -2.60 -3.74 -0.32
C TRP A 40 -2.26 -3.89 -1.80
N LEU A 41 -3.24 -4.11 -2.67
CA LEU A 41 -3.05 -4.14 -4.13
C LEU A 41 -2.56 -2.78 -4.64
N TRP A 42 -3.16 -1.69 -4.16
CA TRP A 42 -2.71 -0.33 -4.50
C TRP A 42 -1.25 -0.08 -4.06
N ALA A 43 -0.91 -0.45 -2.81
CA ALA A 43 0.47 -0.35 -2.32
C ALA A 43 1.43 -1.20 -3.15
N GLY A 44 1.06 -2.44 -3.49
CA GLY A 44 1.85 -3.36 -4.31
C GLY A 44 2.10 -2.83 -5.72
N ALA A 45 1.06 -2.33 -6.38
CA ALA A 45 1.16 -1.74 -7.71
C ALA A 45 2.05 -0.48 -7.71
N LYS A 46 1.97 0.32 -6.64
CA LYS A 46 2.71 1.57 -6.50
C LYS A 46 4.19 1.34 -6.17
N ALA A 47 4.49 0.46 -5.23
CA ALA A 47 5.86 0.19 -4.78
C ALA A 47 6.62 -0.80 -5.68
N ARG A 48 5.90 -1.71 -6.35
CA ARG A 48 6.46 -2.85 -7.13
C ARG A 48 7.55 -3.64 -6.40
N SER A 49 7.47 -3.70 -5.08
CA SER A 49 8.41 -4.43 -4.23
C SER A 49 7.91 -5.85 -3.98
N THR A 50 8.78 -6.85 -4.14
CA THR A 50 8.46 -8.25 -3.85
C THR A 50 7.94 -8.43 -2.43
N LYS A 51 8.52 -7.71 -1.45
CA LYS A 51 8.06 -7.77 -0.05
C LYS A 51 6.61 -7.33 0.10
N VAL A 52 6.20 -6.27 -0.60
CA VAL A 52 4.81 -5.78 -0.57
C VAL A 52 3.88 -6.77 -1.26
N TRP A 53 4.30 -7.38 -2.37
CA TRP A 53 3.52 -8.42 -3.06
C TRP A 53 3.32 -9.68 -2.22
N CYS A 54 4.33 -10.10 -1.44
CA CYS A 54 4.16 -11.18 -0.46
C CYS A 54 3.09 -10.82 0.58
N SER A 55 3.08 -9.56 1.06
CA SER A 55 2.03 -9.09 1.98
C SER A 55 0.64 -9.09 1.33
N VAL A 56 0.53 -8.70 0.05
CA VAL A 56 -0.72 -8.78 -0.72
C VAL A 56 -1.23 -10.22 -0.75
N ALA A 57 -0.36 -11.20 -1.07
CA ALA A 57 -0.74 -12.61 -1.14
C ALA A 57 -1.24 -13.13 0.22
N VAL A 58 -0.52 -12.82 1.31
CA VAL A 58 -0.91 -13.22 2.67
C VAL A 58 -2.27 -12.66 3.04
N TRP A 59 -2.50 -11.35 2.86
CA TRP A 59 -3.76 -10.72 3.24
C TRP A 59 -4.93 -11.12 2.33
N THR A 60 -4.66 -11.43 1.06
CA THR A 60 -5.67 -12.01 0.17
C THR A 60 -6.09 -13.40 0.66
N LEU A 61 -5.14 -14.24 1.08
CA LEU A 61 -5.44 -15.56 1.63
C LEU A 61 -6.25 -15.44 2.93
N VAL A 62 -5.84 -14.58 3.87
CA VAL A 62 -6.57 -14.33 5.13
C VAL A 62 -8.00 -13.89 4.84
N THR A 63 -8.20 -12.98 3.88
CA THR A 63 -9.54 -12.52 3.49
C THR A 63 -10.37 -13.64 2.86
N ALA A 64 -9.77 -14.51 2.04
CA ALA A 64 -10.45 -15.66 1.46
C ALA A 64 -10.93 -16.64 2.54
N VAL A 65 -10.07 -16.95 3.53
CA VAL A 65 -10.43 -17.80 4.68
C VAL A 65 -11.54 -17.15 5.51
N PHE A 66 -11.49 -15.84 5.72
CA PHE A 66 -12.56 -15.09 6.41
C PHE A 66 -13.89 -15.19 5.68
N ILE A 67 -13.92 -14.94 4.37
CA ILE A 67 -15.15 -15.06 3.56
C ILE A 67 -15.70 -16.49 3.59
N PHE A 68 -14.82 -17.49 3.53
CA PHE A 68 -15.22 -18.88 3.65
C PHE A 68 -15.87 -19.18 5.01
N SER A 69 -15.28 -18.68 6.10
CA SER A 69 -15.84 -18.86 7.45
C SER A 69 -17.19 -18.18 7.62
N LEU A 70 -17.39 -16.99 7.02
CA LEU A 70 -18.68 -16.31 7.01
C LEU A 70 -19.78 -17.13 6.31
N ARG A 71 -19.47 -17.78 5.18
CA ARG A 71 -20.42 -18.65 4.48
C ARG A 71 -20.86 -19.83 5.36
N LYS A 72 -19.92 -20.41 6.11
CA LYS A 72 -20.22 -21.50 7.04
C LYS A 72 -21.01 -21.05 8.26
N SER A 73 -20.68 -19.85 8.79
CA SER A 73 -21.38 -19.22 9.91
C SER A 73 -22.87 -18.94 9.59
N GLY A 74 -23.16 -18.45 8.39
CA GLY A 74 -24.54 -18.13 7.97
C GLY A 74 -25.50 -19.32 7.89
N GLN A 75 -24.98 -20.56 7.93
CA GLN A 75 -25.79 -21.79 7.87
C GLN A 75 -26.31 -22.24 9.24
N ASN A 76 -25.73 -21.79 10.36
CA ASN A 76 -26.12 -22.23 11.70
C ASN A 76 -25.76 -21.17 12.76
N LYS A 77 -26.77 -20.58 13.43
CA LYS A 77 -26.56 -19.45 14.36
C LYS A 77 -25.73 -19.79 15.60
N ASP A 78 -25.73 -21.03 16.05
CA ASP A 78 -25.01 -21.50 17.25
C ASP A 78 -23.69 -22.21 16.91
N SER A 79 -23.16 -21.96 15.71
CA SER A 79 -21.98 -22.65 15.20
C SER A 79 -20.70 -22.03 15.77
N VAL A 80 -19.73 -22.87 16.10
CA VAL A 80 -18.32 -22.52 16.36
C VAL A 80 -17.75 -21.58 15.28
N TRP A 81 -18.29 -21.65 14.06
CA TRP A 81 -17.92 -20.77 12.94
C TRP A 81 -18.23 -19.29 13.20
N ASN A 82 -19.22 -18.95 14.02
CA ASN A 82 -19.50 -17.57 14.42
C ASN A 82 -18.33 -16.98 15.24
N THR A 83 -17.84 -17.75 16.21
CA THR A 83 -16.70 -17.38 17.03
C THR A 83 -15.43 -17.26 16.17
N ILE A 84 -15.18 -18.24 15.30
CA ILE A 84 -14.05 -18.23 14.38
C ILE A 84 -14.10 -17.01 13.46
N SER A 85 -15.25 -16.69 12.88
CA SER A 85 -15.42 -15.53 12.00
C SER A 85 -15.16 -14.21 12.72
N SER A 86 -15.62 -14.09 13.98
CA SER A 86 -15.40 -12.89 14.79
C SER A 86 -13.92 -12.69 15.13
N ILE A 87 -13.24 -13.76 15.51
CA ILE A 87 -11.78 -13.73 15.78
C ILE A 87 -11.02 -13.37 14.50
N LEU A 88 -11.33 -14.03 13.38
CA LEU A 88 -10.69 -13.75 12.10
C LEU A 88 -10.91 -12.31 11.64
N PHE A 89 -12.10 -11.74 11.89
CA PHE A 89 -12.40 -10.34 11.59
C PHE A 89 -11.46 -9.40 12.37
N ILE A 90 -11.38 -9.57 13.68
CA ILE A 90 -10.53 -8.74 14.55
C ILE A 90 -9.06 -8.89 14.15
N VAL A 91 -8.57 -10.12 14.00
CA VAL A 91 -7.17 -10.41 13.62
C VAL A 91 -6.86 -9.84 12.24
N SER A 92 -7.77 -10.01 11.28
CA SER A 92 -7.59 -9.49 9.92
C SER A 92 -7.54 -7.97 9.91
N TRP A 93 -8.41 -7.30 10.64
CA TRP A 93 -8.47 -5.84 10.66
C TRP A 93 -7.27 -5.23 11.38
N PHE A 94 -7.06 -5.55 12.66
CA PHE A 94 -5.95 -5.00 13.44
C PHE A 94 -4.60 -5.47 12.92
N GLY A 95 -4.47 -6.75 12.58
CA GLY A 95 -3.24 -7.32 12.03
C GLY A 95 -2.85 -6.66 10.73
N SER A 96 -3.81 -6.41 9.84
CA SER A 96 -3.57 -5.71 8.56
C SER A 96 -3.11 -4.27 8.78
N LEU A 97 -3.70 -3.54 9.73
CA LEU A 97 -3.31 -2.16 10.07
C LEU A 97 -1.90 -2.09 10.65
N ILE A 98 -1.57 -2.97 11.61
CA ILE A 98 -0.25 -3.03 12.22
C ILE A 98 0.79 -3.37 11.15
N HIS A 99 0.52 -4.39 10.34
CA HIS A 99 1.41 -4.79 9.25
C HIS A 99 1.59 -3.67 8.21
N ALA A 100 0.51 -2.96 7.84
CA ALA A 100 0.57 -1.82 6.94
C ALA A 100 1.45 -0.69 7.50
N SER A 101 1.36 -0.42 8.79
CA SER A 101 2.18 0.59 9.46
C SER A 101 3.67 0.23 9.42
N ILE A 102 4.01 -1.04 9.65
CA ILE A 102 5.39 -1.55 9.57
C ILE A 102 5.90 -1.46 8.13
N MET A 103 5.08 -1.83 7.15
CA MET A 103 5.45 -1.87 5.74
C MET A 103 5.46 -0.49 5.07
N ARG A 104 4.95 0.56 5.72
CA ARG A 104 4.90 1.92 5.20
C ARG A 104 6.24 2.40 4.64
N ASN A 105 7.32 2.21 5.38
CA ASN A 105 8.64 2.63 4.95
C ASN A 105 9.11 1.87 3.71
N SER A 106 8.81 0.58 3.60
CA SER A 106 9.12 -0.23 2.41
C SER A 106 8.39 0.26 1.17
N VAL A 107 7.13 0.67 1.31
CA VAL A 107 6.34 1.26 0.22
C VAL A 107 6.91 2.61 -0.20
N LEU A 108 7.22 3.51 0.76
CA LEU A 108 7.81 4.81 0.47
C LEU A 108 9.16 4.70 -0.24
N ARG A 109 10.01 3.76 0.19
CA ARG A 109 11.28 3.45 -0.49
C ARG A 109 11.07 2.96 -1.93
N GLY A 110 10.11 2.07 -2.14
CA GLY A 110 9.77 1.56 -3.47
C GLY A 110 9.29 2.68 -4.41
N VAL A 111 8.45 3.59 -3.91
CA VAL A 111 7.96 4.74 -4.69
C VAL A 111 9.11 5.70 -5.01
N ALA A 112 9.95 6.06 -4.03
CA ALA A 112 11.08 6.97 -4.24
C ALA A 112 12.09 6.40 -5.24
N ALA A 113 12.40 5.11 -5.16
CA ALA A 113 13.31 4.44 -6.10
C ALA A 113 12.77 4.49 -7.55
N ARG A 114 11.46 4.33 -7.74
CA ARG A 114 10.84 4.43 -9.07
C ARG A 114 10.87 5.85 -9.62
N GLU A 115 10.60 6.85 -8.80
CA GLU A 115 10.68 8.25 -9.21
C GLU A 115 12.10 8.58 -9.68
N GLU A 116 13.13 8.11 -8.95
CA GLU A 116 14.51 8.31 -9.33
C GLU A 116 14.87 7.58 -10.64
N GLN A 117 14.47 6.32 -10.80
CA GLN A 117 14.67 5.58 -12.05
C GLN A 117 14.01 6.28 -13.23
N ALA A 118 12.78 6.77 -13.05
CA ALA A 118 12.08 7.51 -14.09
C ALA A 118 12.80 8.83 -14.43
N ALA A 119 13.36 9.53 -13.44
CA ALA A 119 14.15 10.73 -13.67
C ALA A 119 15.44 10.44 -14.45
N GLN A 120 16.15 9.37 -14.10
CA GLN A 120 17.36 8.93 -14.81
C GLN A 120 17.06 8.56 -16.26
N LEU A 121 15.98 7.82 -16.52
CA LEU A 121 15.57 7.47 -17.88
C LEU A 121 15.24 8.73 -18.69
N ARG A 122 14.50 9.69 -18.13
CA ARG A 122 14.19 10.96 -18.81
C ARG A 122 15.47 11.72 -19.15
N ALA A 123 16.43 11.78 -18.23
CA ALA A 123 17.72 12.42 -18.48
C ALA A 123 18.51 11.72 -19.59
N GLN A 124 18.48 10.39 -19.62
CA GLN A 124 19.17 9.59 -20.63
C GLN A 124 18.57 9.76 -22.05
N TYR A 125 17.24 9.90 -22.14
CA TYR A 125 16.56 10.10 -23.44
C TYR A 125 16.40 11.57 -23.83
N GLY A 126 17.05 12.51 -23.14
CA GLY A 126 16.98 13.94 -23.45
C GLY A 126 15.60 14.56 -23.22
N MET A 127 14.69 13.83 -22.55
CA MET A 127 13.38 14.35 -22.17
C MET A 127 13.56 15.23 -20.92
N THR A 128 14.05 16.46 -21.12
CA THR A 128 13.97 17.49 -20.07
C THR A 128 12.51 17.61 -19.64
N PRO A 129 12.21 17.73 -18.33
CA PRO A 129 10.89 18.11 -17.90
C PRO A 129 10.56 19.41 -18.64
N GLN A 130 9.50 19.43 -19.43
CA GLN A 130 8.92 20.71 -19.86
C GLN A 130 8.52 21.41 -18.54
N THR A 131 9.45 22.17 -18.03
CA THR A 131 9.15 23.19 -17.02
C THR A 131 8.02 23.98 -17.64
N GLN A 132 6.87 24.01 -16.98
CA GLN A 132 5.72 24.84 -17.34
C GLN A 132 6.21 26.27 -17.56
N GLN A 133 6.66 26.54 -18.76
CA GLN A 133 6.88 27.87 -19.26
C GLN A 133 5.56 28.39 -19.82
N THR A 134 4.52 28.28 -18.99
CA THR A 134 3.23 28.94 -19.20
C THR A 134 2.92 29.74 -17.94
N GLN A 135 3.81 30.67 -17.63
CA GLN A 135 3.46 31.72 -16.69
C GLN A 135 3.99 33.03 -17.25
N GLY A 136 3.09 33.78 -17.85
CA GLY A 136 3.24 35.21 -18.03
C GLY A 136 3.56 35.68 -19.44
N ASP A 137 2.58 35.67 -20.30
CA ASP A 137 2.49 36.71 -21.31
C ASP A 137 0.99 37.09 -21.52
N TRP A 138 0.42 37.66 -20.50
CA TRP A 138 -0.80 38.44 -20.56
C TRP A 138 -0.48 39.82 -20.02
N SER A 139 0.26 40.61 -20.81
CA SER A 139 0.31 42.06 -20.65
C SER A 139 -0.26 42.72 -21.91
#